data_c5593554bb09f4bd3a90366fdc27b6fa
#
_entry.id   c5593554bb09f4bd3a90366fdc27b6fa
#
_cell.length_a   1.000
_cell.length_b   1.000
_cell.length_c   1.000
_cell.angle_alpha   90.00
_cell.angle_beta   90.00
_cell.angle_gamma   90.00
#
_symmetry.space_group_name_H-M   'P 1'
#
loop_
_entity.id
_entity.type
_entity.pdbx_description
1 polymer ?
#
loop_
_entity_poly.entity_id
_entity_poly.type
_entity_poly.pdbx_seq_one_letter_code
_entity_poly.pdbx_strand_id
1 'polypeptide(L)' 'MVENIKQLLKEYKSTKECLESGLQWLPKNEYAKSKIEVINMVISDLEQLERQLG' A
#
# COMPACT_ATOMS: atom_id res chain seq x y z
N MET A 1 8.05 -15.05 -10.01
CA MET A 1 8.28 -14.41 -8.70
C MET A 1 8.22 -12.90 -8.75
N VAL A 2 9.07 -12.28 -9.58
CA VAL A 2 9.09 -10.81 -9.68
C VAL A 2 7.74 -10.25 -10.14
N GLU A 3 7.06 -10.94 -11.06
CA GLU A 3 5.77 -10.49 -11.53
C GLU A 3 4.69 -10.57 -10.45
N ASN A 4 4.76 -11.56 -9.57
CA ASN A 4 3.83 -11.67 -8.45
C ASN A 4 4.02 -10.51 -7.48
N ILE A 5 5.27 -10.11 -7.26
CA ILE A 5 5.58 -8.97 -6.39
C ILE A 5 5.05 -7.68 -7.01
N LYS A 6 5.23 -7.50 -8.32
CA LYS A 6 4.70 -6.32 -9.01
C LYS A 6 3.18 -6.25 -8.94
N GLN A 7 2.52 -7.39 -9.06
CA GLN A 7 1.06 -7.46 -8.96
C GLN A 7 0.60 -7.09 -7.55
N LEU A 8 1.28 -7.61 -6.53
CA LEU A 8 0.97 -7.26 -5.14
C LEU A 8 1.18 -5.77 -4.88
N LEU A 9 2.28 -5.22 -5.38
CA LEU A 9 2.53 -3.78 -5.25
C LEU A 9 1.40 -2.95 -5.85
N LYS A 10 0.96 -3.33 -7.03
CA LYS A 10 -0.13 -2.63 -7.72
C LYS A 10 -1.41 -2.68 -6.90
N GLU A 11 -1.72 -3.84 -6.34
CA GLU A 11 -2.92 -4.02 -5.52
C GLU A 11 -2.87 -3.19 -4.24
N TYR A 12 -1.73 -3.18 -3.55
CA TYR A 12 -1.58 -2.40 -2.33
C TYR A 12 -1.62 -0.91 -2.60
N LYS A 13 -0.99 -0.46 -3.69
CA LYS A 13 -1.03 0.96 -4.07
C LYS A 13 -2.45 1.40 -4.41
N SER A 14 -3.21 0.56 -5.09
CA SER A 14 -4.61 0.82 -5.40
C SER A 14 -5.45 0.92 -4.14
N THR A 15 -5.24 0.01 -3.20
CA THR A 15 -5.94 0.03 -1.92
C THR A 15 -5.61 1.30 -1.14
N LYS A 16 -4.34 1.69 -1.14
CA LYS A 16 -3.92 2.93 -0.49
C LYS A 16 -4.63 4.14 -1.07
N GLU A 17 -4.72 4.21 -2.39
CA GLU A 17 -5.43 5.32 -3.05
C GLU A 17 -6.89 5.37 -2.64
N CYS A 18 -7.55 4.22 -2.55
CA CYS A 18 -8.94 4.15 -2.10
C CYS A 18 -9.09 4.69 -0.68
N LEU A 19 -8.18 4.31 0.22
CA LEU A 19 -8.23 4.78 1.60
C LEU A 19 -7.96 6.28 1.69
N GLU A 20 -7.03 6.78 0.90
CA GLU A 20 -6.73 8.20 0.87
C GLU A 20 -7.91 9.01 0.35
N SER A 21 -8.60 8.50 -0.66
CA SER A 21 -9.82 9.14 -1.17
C SER A 21 -10.90 9.19 -0.10
N GLY A 22 -11.04 8.10 0.66
CA GLY A 22 -12.00 8.06 1.77
C GLY A 22 -11.68 9.10 2.84
N LEU A 23 -10.40 9.34 3.10
CA LEU A 23 -9.98 10.33 4.10
C LEU A 23 -10.30 11.76 3.68
N GLN A 24 -10.44 12.03 2.39
CA GLN A 24 -10.88 13.35 1.93
C GLN A 24 -12.30 13.66 2.40
N TRP A 25 -13.13 12.64 2.54
CA TRP A 25 -14.51 12.79 3.00
C TRP A 25 -14.64 12.63 4.50
N LEU A 26 -13.79 11.79 5.12
CA LEU A 26 -13.79 11.50 6.55
C LEU A 26 -12.37 11.63 7.10
N PRO A 27 -11.87 12.88 7.26
CA PRO A 27 -10.46 13.09 7.63
C PRO A 27 -10.07 12.55 8.99
N LYS A 28 -11.03 12.31 9.87
CA LYS A 28 -10.76 11.80 11.23
C LYS A 28 -10.92 10.29 11.35
N ASN A 29 -10.98 9.57 10.23
CA ASN A 29 -11.10 8.13 10.24
C ASN A 29 -9.78 7.50 10.64
N GLU A 30 -9.63 7.20 11.92
CA GLU A 30 -8.41 6.62 12.47
C GLU A 30 -8.12 5.22 11.91
N TYR A 31 -9.16 4.45 11.63
CA TYR A 31 -9.00 3.13 11.04
C TYR A 31 -8.31 3.23 9.68
N ALA A 32 -8.78 4.15 8.83
CA ALA A 32 -8.18 4.33 7.51
C ALA A 32 -6.74 4.84 7.60
N LYS A 33 -6.47 5.75 8.54
CA LYS A 33 -5.11 6.26 8.75
C LYS A 33 -4.17 5.14 9.18
N SER A 34 -4.57 4.32 10.14
CA SER A 34 -3.75 3.22 10.61
C SER A 34 -3.50 2.21 9.52
N LYS A 35 -4.53 1.92 8.73
CA LYS A 35 -4.42 0.96 7.63
C LYS A 35 -3.45 1.46 6.56
N ILE A 36 -3.49 2.76 6.25
CA ILE A 36 -2.57 3.36 5.30
C ILE A 36 -1.12 3.23 5.80
N GLU A 37 -0.87 3.44 7.08
CA GLU A 37 0.47 3.27 7.65
C GLU A 37 0.98 1.85 7.46
N VAL A 38 0.14 0.86 7.75
CA VAL A 38 0.51 -0.55 7.56
C VAL A 38 0.77 -0.85 6.09
N ILE A 39 -0.09 -0.34 5.20
CA ILE A 39 0.07 -0.56 3.77
C ILE A 39 1.36 0.08 3.26
N ASN A 40 1.72 1.26 3.75
CA ASN A 40 2.98 1.89 3.38
C ASN A 40 4.17 1.02 3.77
N MET A 41 4.13 0.38 4.93
CA MET A 41 5.18 -0.56 5.35
C MET A 41 5.25 -1.76 4.42
N VAL A 42 4.09 -2.33 4.06
CA VAL A 42 4.05 -3.47 3.15
C VAL A 42 4.60 -3.10 1.78
N ILE A 43 4.21 -1.93 1.25
CA ILE A 43 4.70 -1.46 -0.04
C ILE A 43 6.22 -1.30 -0.01
N SER A 44 6.75 -0.69 1.05
CA SER A 44 8.19 -0.50 1.22
C SER A 44 8.91 -1.86 1.24
N ASP A 45 8.37 -2.81 1.98
CA ASP A 45 8.96 -4.15 2.08
C ASP A 45 8.94 -4.87 0.73
N LEU A 46 7.85 -4.77 0.00
CA LEU A 46 7.73 -5.39 -1.31
C LEU A 46 8.69 -4.76 -2.33
N GLU A 47 8.83 -3.44 -2.28
CA GLU A 47 9.77 -2.74 -3.16
C GLU A 47 11.21 -3.15 -2.86
N GLN A 48 11.54 -3.31 -1.59
CA GLN A 48 12.85 -3.77 -1.20
C GLN A 48 13.10 -5.20 -1.67
N LEU A 49 12.12 -6.06 -1.53
CA LEU A 49 12.22 -7.44 -1.99
C LEU A 49 12.38 -7.50 -3.51
N GLU A 50 11.64 -6.69 -4.23
CA GLU A 50 11.74 -6.61 -5.68
C GLU A 50 13.16 -6.23 -6.11
N ARG A 51 13.78 -5.27 -5.42
CA ARG A 51 15.14 -4.86 -5.72
C ARG A 51 16.15 -5.98 -5.46
N GLN A 52 15.91 -6.77 -4.41
CA GLN A 52 16.79 -7.89 -4.09
C GLN A 52 16.69 -9.01 -5.12
N LEU A 53 15.52 -9.21 -5.69
CA LEU A 53 15.29 -10.27 -6.67
C LEU A 53 15.58 -9.84 -8.10
N GLY A 54 15.52 -8.56 -8.33
CA GLY A 54 15.74 -7.99 -9.64
C GLY A 54 17.19 -7.70 -9.90
#